data_9db4764acd7f57ad49eaae69c2d70460
#
_entry.id   9db4764acd7f57ad49eaae69c2d70460
#
_cell.length_a   1.000
_cell.length_b   1.000
_cell.length_c   1.000
_cell.angle_alpha   90.00
_cell.angle_beta   90.00
_cell.angle_gamma   90.00
#
_symmetry.space_group_name_H-M   'P 1'
#
loop_
_entity.id
_entity.type
_entity.pdbx_description
1 polymer ?
#
loop_
_entity_poly.entity_id
_entity_poly.type
_entity_poly.pdbx_seq_one_letter_code
_entity_poly.pdbx_strand_id
1 'polypeptide(L)'
;MGRVCHHGPVAEWIYFIPAPREDFAATMTEEEQAVWRTHFERLQLLLAEGVMILVGPTLGRINTGIAVFEAPDEASARRIMDEDPAIASGIARGELRPFHVSLLRGRD
;
A
#
# COMPACT_ATOMS: atom_id res chain seq x y z
N MET A 1 -19.66 1.82 -16.83
CA MET A 1 -19.72 2.10 -16.11
C MET A 1 -19.29 1.71 -15.05
N GLY A 2 -18.68 1.54 -14.80
CA GLY A 2 -18.04 1.19 -13.88
C GLY A 2 -18.72 0.87 -12.71
N ARG A 3 -18.32 0.95 -11.68
CA ARG A 3 -18.76 0.53 -10.62
C ARG A 3 -19.73 1.31 -10.11
N VAL A 4 -20.38 1.67 -10.57
CA VAL A 4 -21.27 2.46 -10.24
C VAL A 4 -21.88 2.30 -9.11
N CYS A 5 -22.06 1.73 -8.77
CA CYS A 5 -22.74 1.68 -7.93
C CYS A 5 -22.42 1.32 -6.81
N HIS A 6 -21.95 1.13 -6.53
CA HIS A 6 -21.71 0.80 -5.60
C HIS A 6 -22.06 1.31 -4.65
N HIS A 7 -22.43 1.29 -4.55
CA HIS A 7 -22.94 1.63 -3.68
C HIS A 7 -22.70 1.13 -2.55
N GLY A 8 -22.23 0.54 -2.25
CA GLY A 8 -21.83 0.09 -1.04
C GLY A 8 -20.93 1.03 -0.41
N PRO A 9 -20.52 0.78 0.80
CA PRO A 9 -19.67 1.66 1.55
C PRO A 9 -18.21 1.56 1.14
N VAL A 10 -17.90 1.01 -0.01
CA VAL A 10 -16.51 0.85 -0.42
C VAL A 10 -15.93 2.21 -0.77
N ALA A 11 -14.76 2.48 -0.27
CA ALA A 11 -14.03 3.70 -0.58
C ALA A 11 -12.60 3.34 -0.91
N GLU A 12 -11.90 4.25 -1.54
CA GLU A 12 -10.50 4.04 -1.91
C GLU A 12 -9.61 4.83 -0.98
N TRP A 13 -8.42 4.30 -0.75
CA TRP A 13 -7.46 4.83 0.19
C TRP A 13 -6.08 4.69 -0.38
N ILE A 14 -5.15 5.47 0.15
CA ILE A 14 -3.76 5.33 -0.22
C ILE A 14 -2.94 5.34 1.05
N TYR A 15 -1.92 4.49 1.13
CA TYR A 15 -0.94 4.69 2.17
C TYR A 15 0.45 4.76 1.58
N PHE A 16 1.29 5.54 2.25
CA PHE A 16 2.65 5.76 1.87
C PHE A 16 3.57 5.13 2.91
N ILE A 17 4.68 4.57 2.43
CA ILE A 17 5.73 4.07 3.31
C ILE A 17 7.02 4.76 2.88
N PRO A 18 7.34 5.92 3.48
CA PRO A 18 8.62 6.56 3.18
C PRO A 18 9.76 5.66 3.62
N ALA A 19 10.82 5.62 2.81
CA ALA A 19 11.98 4.83 3.17
C ALA A 19 12.56 5.32 4.49
N PRO A 20 12.98 4.41 5.37
CA PRO A 20 13.51 4.81 6.67
C PRO A 20 14.83 5.56 6.59
N ARG A 21 15.54 5.47 5.46
CA ARG A 21 16.81 6.19 5.27
C ARG A 21 17.13 6.26 3.79
N GLU A 22 18.05 7.15 3.43
CA GLU A 22 18.55 7.25 2.06
C GLU A 22 19.14 5.92 1.63
N ASP A 23 18.98 5.60 0.37
CA ASP A 23 19.53 4.38 -0.23
C ASP A 23 19.10 3.10 0.50
N PHE A 24 17.92 3.15 1.12
CA PHE A 24 17.41 2.01 1.89
C PHE A 24 17.35 0.75 1.02
N ALA A 25 16.81 0.87 -0.19
CA ALA A 25 16.63 -0.28 -1.06
C ALA A 25 17.97 -0.96 -1.40
N ALA A 26 19.06 -0.18 -1.48
CA ALA A 26 20.37 -0.72 -1.81
C ALA A 26 21.16 -1.17 -0.58
N THR A 27 20.70 -0.80 0.63
CA THR A 27 21.46 -1.04 1.85
C THR A 27 20.69 -1.78 2.92
N MET A 28 19.63 -2.48 2.52
CA MET A 28 18.83 -3.23 3.50
C MET A 28 19.67 -4.32 4.15
N THR A 29 19.53 -4.43 5.48
CA THR A 29 20.10 -5.55 6.21
C THR A 29 19.37 -6.83 5.83
N GLU A 30 19.91 -7.98 6.24
CA GLU A 30 19.24 -9.25 5.99
C GLU A 30 17.86 -9.29 6.63
N GLU A 31 17.73 -8.75 7.82
CA GLU A 31 16.46 -8.70 8.52
C GLU A 31 15.47 -7.83 7.75
N GLU A 32 15.91 -6.68 7.28
CA GLU A 32 15.05 -5.79 6.51
C GLU A 32 14.63 -6.43 5.20
N GLN A 33 15.55 -7.14 4.54
CA GLN A 33 15.20 -7.85 3.31
C GLN A 33 14.14 -8.90 3.54
N ALA A 34 14.23 -9.63 4.67
CA ALA A 34 13.23 -10.64 5.00
C ALA A 34 11.86 -10.02 5.23
N VAL A 35 11.82 -8.89 5.95
CA VAL A 35 10.56 -8.20 6.20
C VAL A 35 9.97 -7.67 4.89
N TRP A 36 10.80 -7.09 4.01
CA TRP A 36 10.32 -6.56 2.75
C TRP A 36 9.81 -7.65 1.82
N ARG A 37 10.40 -8.83 1.87
CA ARG A 37 9.93 -9.98 1.11
C ARG A 37 8.52 -10.36 1.55
N THR A 38 8.30 -10.47 2.87
CA THR A 38 6.99 -10.78 3.43
C THR A 38 5.97 -9.68 3.12
N HIS A 39 6.41 -8.44 3.22
CA HIS A 39 5.60 -7.27 2.86
C HIS A 39 5.11 -7.38 1.41
N PHE A 40 6.01 -7.69 0.49
CA PHE A 40 5.65 -7.77 -0.92
C PHE A 40 4.73 -8.96 -1.20
N GLU A 41 4.97 -10.09 -0.56
CA GLU A 41 4.12 -11.27 -0.70
C GLU A 41 2.69 -10.96 -0.23
N ARG A 42 2.57 -10.23 0.86
CA ARG A 42 1.25 -9.84 1.35
C ARG A 42 0.53 -8.93 0.36
N LEU A 43 1.26 -7.97 -0.22
CA LEU A 43 0.66 -7.08 -1.20
C LEU A 43 0.20 -7.83 -2.44
N GLN A 44 0.95 -8.83 -2.88
CA GLN A 44 0.53 -9.67 -4.00
C GLN A 44 -0.75 -10.42 -3.68
N LEU A 45 -0.89 -10.90 -2.45
CA LEU A 45 -2.10 -11.58 -2.02
C LEU A 45 -3.29 -10.63 -2.01
N LEU A 46 -3.10 -9.43 -1.47
CA LEU A 46 -4.17 -8.45 -1.43
C LEU A 46 -4.57 -7.99 -2.83
N LEU A 47 -3.62 -7.98 -3.76
CA LEU A 47 -3.94 -7.68 -5.15
C LEU A 47 -4.81 -8.79 -5.74
N ALA A 48 -4.43 -10.04 -5.51
CA ALA A 48 -5.19 -11.19 -6.01
C ALA A 48 -6.59 -11.24 -5.42
N GLU A 49 -6.75 -10.77 -4.18
CA GLU A 49 -8.05 -10.74 -3.51
C GLU A 49 -8.91 -9.55 -3.90
N GLY A 50 -8.39 -8.65 -4.70
CA GLY A 50 -9.15 -7.48 -5.14
C GLY A 50 -9.15 -6.32 -4.15
N VAL A 51 -8.29 -6.36 -3.14
CA VAL A 51 -8.18 -5.28 -2.17
C VAL A 51 -7.25 -4.18 -2.69
N MET A 52 -6.06 -4.57 -3.17
CA MET A 52 -5.12 -3.60 -3.73
C MET A 52 -5.48 -3.26 -5.17
N ILE A 53 -5.36 -1.99 -5.51
CA ILE A 53 -5.59 -1.50 -6.86
C ILE A 53 -4.25 -1.29 -7.56
N LEU A 54 -3.29 -0.72 -6.85
CA LEU A 54 -2.01 -0.37 -7.43
C LEU A 54 -0.96 -0.28 -6.32
N VAL A 55 0.22 -0.82 -6.56
CA VAL A 55 1.30 -0.79 -5.61
C VAL A 55 2.59 -0.51 -6.35
N GLY A 56 3.43 0.34 -5.80
CA GLY A 56 4.75 0.56 -6.37
C GLY A 56 5.50 1.61 -5.58
N PRO A 57 6.82 1.66 -5.71
CA PRO A 57 7.62 2.68 -5.04
C PRO A 57 7.97 3.82 -6.00
N THR A 58 8.24 4.98 -5.45
CA THR A 58 8.98 5.98 -6.22
C THR A 58 10.43 5.52 -6.31
N LEU A 59 11.14 6.03 -7.28
CA LEU A 59 12.54 5.63 -7.51
C LEU A 59 13.46 6.77 -7.08
N GLY A 60 14.76 6.46 -6.99
CA GLY A 60 15.74 7.44 -6.58
C GLY A 60 16.38 7.04 -5.26
N ARG A 61 17.11 7.98 -4.67
CA ARG A 61 17.83 7.69 -3.42
C ARG A 61 16.90 7.54 -2.24
N ILE A 62 15.76 8.19 -2.28
CA ILE A 62 14.74 8.03 -1.24
C ILE A 62 13.51 7.49 -1.93
N ASN A 63 13.16 6.26 -1.62
CA ASN A 63 12.01 5.60 -2.22
C ASN A 63 10.83 5.69 -1.26
N THR A 64 9.65 5.97 -1.81
CA THR A 64 8.43 5.96 -1.01
C THR A 64 7.51 4.92 -1.62
N GLY A 65 7.15 3.91 -0.84
CA GLY A 65 6.18 2.92 -1.28
C GLY A 65 4.79 3.52 -1.30
N ILE A 66 4.01 3.13 -2.30
CA ILE A 66 2.65 3.64 -2.47
C ILE A 66 1.73 2.43 -2.64
N ALA A 67 0.64 2.42 -1.89
CA ALA A 67 -0.40 1.40 -2.05
C ALA A 67 -1.75 2.07 -2.12
N VAL A 68 -2.47 1.84 -3.22
CA VAL A 68 -3.84 2.33 -3.41
C VAL A 68 -4.76 1.12 -3.31
N PHE A 69 -5.79 1.21 -2.50
CA PHE A 69 -6.59 0.03 -2.17
C PHE A 69 -8.02 0.43 -1.78
N GLU A 70 -8.88 -0.57 -1.62
CA GLU A 70 -10.27 -0.38 -1.25
C GLU A 70 -10.50 -0.86 0.17
N ALA A 71 -11.30 -0.11 0.92
CA ALA A 71 -11.75 -0.51 2.24
C ALA A 71 -13.06 0.22 2.54
N PRO A 72 -13.94 -0.37 3.35
CA PRO A 72 -15.25 0.26 3.58
C PRO A 72 -15.20 1.50 4.47
N ASP A 73 -14.19 1.61 5.33
CA ASP A 73 -14.11 2.73 6.26
C ASP A 73 -12.67 2.94 6.69
N GLU A 74 -12.43 4.02 7.41
CA GLU A 74 -11.08 4.39 7.82
C GLU A 74 -10.49 3.36 8.78
N ALA A 75 -11.27 2.80 9.68
CA ALA A 75 -10.75 1.82 10.63
C ALA A 75 -10.23 0.57 9.91
N SER A 76 -10.97 0.12 8.89
CA SER A 76 -10.53 -1.02 8.08
C SER A 76 -9.29 -0.67 7.26
N ALA A 77 -9.25 0.53 6.68
CA ALA A 77 -8.11 0.99 5.91
C ALA A 77 -6.86 1.06 6.79
N ARG A 78 -7.01 1.56 8.00
CA ARG A 78 -5.89 1.68 8.92
C ARG A 78 -5.37 0.31 9.34
N ARG A 79 -6.26 -0.66 9.53
CA ARG A 79 -5.83 -2.03 9.85
C ARG A 79 -5.02 -2.61 8.69
N ILE A 80 -5.45 -2.39 7.46
CA ILE A 80 -4.73 -2.90 6.30
C ILE A 80 -3.31 -2.31 6.27
N MET A 81 -3.18 -1.02 6.54
CA MET A 81 -1.87 -0.39 6.58
C MET A 81 -1.04 -0.89 7.77
N ASP A 82 -1.62 -0.89 8.97
CA ASP A 82 -0.88 -1.22 10.17
C ASP A 82 -0.42 -2.67 10.22
N GLU A 83 -1.12 -3.56 9.52
CA GLU A 83 -0.75 -4.97 9.45
C GLU A 83 0.28 -5.27 8.38
N ASP A 84 0.64 -4.28 7.57
CA ASP A 84 1.72 -4.44 6.61
C ASP A 84 3.01 -4.74 7.37
N PRO A 85 3.72 -5.83 7.05
CA PRO A 85 4.94 -6.19 7.81
C PRO A 85 5.98 -5.08 7.86
N ALA A 86 6.08 -4.24 6.83
CA ALA A 86 7.03 -3.13 6.84
C ALA A 86 6.73 -2.16 7.97
N ILE A 87 5.44 -2.01 8.32
CA ILE A 87 4.99 -1.10 9.37
C ILE A 87 4.87 -1.84 10.69
N ALA A 88 4.28 -3.03 10.69
CA ALA A 88 4.10 -3.81 11.90
C ALA A 88 5.41 -4.15 12.56
N SER A 89 6.49 -4.32 11.79
CA SER A 89 7.81 -4.61 12.33
C SER A 89 8.45 -3.41 12.99
N GLY A 90 7.95 -2.22 12.73
CA GLY A 90 8.55 -0.99 13.26
C GLY A 90 9.66 -0.44 12.39
N ILE A 91 10.02 -1.11 11.30
CA ILE A 91 11.10 -0.64 10.43
C ILE A 91 10.71 0.64 9.73
N ALA A 92 9.47 0.73 9.26
CA ALA A 92 9.00 1.92 8.55
C ALA A 92 7.71 2.42 9.18
N ARG A 93 7.34 3.63 8.82
CA ARG A 93 6.09 4.23 9.25
C ARG A 93 5.17 4.34 8.06
N GLY A 94 3.86 4.32 8.32
CA GLY A 94 2.87 4.47 7.28
C GLY A 94 2.11 5.77 7.41
N GLU A 95 1.67 6.31 6.28
CA GLU A 95 0.81 7.47 6.24
C GLU A 95 -0.42 7.12 5.46
N LEU A 96 -1.58 7.21 6.07
CA LEU A 96 -2.85 6.84 5.42
C LEU A 96 -3.62 8.09 5.04
N ARG A 97 -4.19 8.07 3.82
CA ARG A 97 -5.06 9.15 3.38
C ARG A 97 -6.25 8.60 2.62
N PRO A 98 -7.42 9.22 2.74
CA PRO A 98 -8.50 8.91 1.79
C PRO A 98 -8.05 9.32 0.40
N PHE A 99 -8.46 8.55 -0.60
CA PHE A 99 -8.04 8.79 -1.97
C PHE A 99 -9.16 8.41 -2.90
N HIS A 100 -9.31 9.12 -3.98
CA HIS A 100 -10.31 8.81 -4.99
C HIS A 100 -9.61 8.54 -6.30
N VAL A 101 -9.78 7.34 -6.83
CA VAL A 101 -9.22 7.01 -8.14
C VAL A 101 -10.17 7.58 -9.17
N SER A 102 -9.80 8.71 -9.74
CA SER A 102 -10.63 9.38 -10.73
C SER A 102 -10.50 8.75 -12.10
N LEU A 103 -9.29 8.38 -12.47
CA LEU A 103 -9.02 7.78 -13.79
C LEU A 103 -8.06 6.62 -13.61
N LEU A 104 -8.38 5.51 -14.25
CA LEU A 104 -7.51 4.34 -14.22
C LEU A 104 -7.63 3.66 -15.58
N ARG A 105 -6.50 3.43 -16.25
CA ARG A 105 -6.52 2.80 -17.55
C ARG A 105 -7.16 1.42 -17.42
N GLY A 106 -8.10 1.10 -18.31
CA GLY A 106 -8.80 -0.17 -18.23
C GLY A 106 -10.02 -0.17 -17.34
N ARG A 107 -10.33 0.97 -16.71
CA ARG A 107 -11.50 1.08 -15.86
C ARG A 107 -12.50 2.02 -16.52
N ASP A 108 -13.72 1.62 -16.62
CA ASP A 108 -14.77 2.48 -17.20
C ASP A 108 -15.38 3.41 -16.18
#